data_ec98a9c289cd524b4cc5905ef3f7369c
#
_entry.id   ec98a9c289cd524b4cc5905ef3f7369c
#
_cell.length_a   1.000
_cell.length_b   1.000
_cell.length_c   1.000
_cell.angle_alpha   90.00
_cell.angle_beta   90.00
_cell.angle_gamma   90.00
#
_symmetry.space_group_name_H-M   'P 1'
#
loop_
_entity.id
_entity.type
_entity.pdbx_description
1 polymer ?
#
loop_
_entity_poly.entity_id
_entity_poly.type
_entity_poly.pdbx_seq_one_letter_code
_entity_poly.pdbx_strand_id
1 'polypeptide(L)'
;MSTDMRRRDFLRNAAGAGAALGALGVSAPTLASVATPQACVETSFPQIQKLTAKVSEFVFNLKFADIPAESLKLGKKSILDGLGLALSGSKAETWVLIQEYVKSFGFPPNKGAAVLGSAVRLPARFAAFANGVAIHVDDFDDTQLAVAKDRVYGLLVHPTVCVLPAALATAEIEGKSGRDLLVAYQAGVEVECKIAEAISPRHYEDGFHSTGTCGVFGGTAACAKLKGLDAVHTSRAFGIAASHAAGLRENFGTMMKPFQAGHATESGVVAADFAAIGWTAAEQILEAQRGFFHAYGGTYDPAVIFERLGNPWTFQNPGVSIKPFPSGSLTHPGMTELSRLIQANAIKGADVERVEVGANRNMESTLLHHHPKTGLQAKFSMEFCMAILLLDGKADQTKYTDAVVNRDDVQNMIDRVRFYVDPEAEKAGYDKMTTILKITMKDGRTISGRADFGKGSPINPMSYDEVADKFRGCAAFAGWPSAKANQVVDIVRRLEDVSDVRAVTALLSN
;
A
#
# COMPACT_ATOMS: atom_id res chain seq x y z
N MET A 1 -19.72 29.89 -37.33
CA MET A 1 -20.80 28.96 -37.72
C MET A 1 -20.75 27.76 -36.77
N SER A 2 -21.61 27.78 -35.76
CA SER A 2 -21.73 26.73 -34.73
C SER A 2 -22.73 25.70 -35.20
N THR A 3 -22.33 24.48 -35.41
CA THR A 3 -23.20 23.34 -35.67
C THR A 3 -23.50 22.63 -34.36
N ASP A 4 -24.58 23.07 -33.76
CA ASP A 4 -25.18 22.43 -32.59
C ASP A 4 -25.94 21.16 -33.06
N MET A 5 -25.26 20.00 -33.02
CA MET A 5 -25.86 18.73 -33.38
C MET A 5 -26.59 18.18 -32.17
N ARG A 6 -27.92 18.23 -32.18
CA ARG A 6 -28.78 17.78 -31.08
C ARG A 6 -28.72 16.25 -30.93
N ARG A 7 -28.73 15.78 -29.71
CA ARG A 7 -28.71 14.35 -29.30
C ARG A 7 -29.70 13.44 -30.07
N ARG A 8 -30.78 14.03 -30.58
CA ARG A 8 -31.79 13.33 -31.41
C ARG A 8 -31.29 12.93 -32.80
N ASP A 9 -30.36 13.67 -33.38
CA ASP A 9 -29.87 13.40 -34.74
C ASP A 9 -28.80 12.32 -34.71
N PHE A 10 -28.07 12.16 -33.60
CA PHE A 10 -27.15 11.06 -33.40
C PHE A 10 -27.86 9.69 -33.33
N LEU A 11 -29.00 9.62 -32.65
CA LEU A 11 -29.77 8.38 -32.50
C LEU A 11 -30.52 7.98 -33.78
N ARG A 12 -30.89 8.93 -34.63
CA ARG A 12 -31.51 8.64 -35.96
C ARG A 12 -30.49 8.09 -36.95
N ASN A 13 -29.25 8.54 -36.94
CA ASN A 13 -28.23 8.05 -37.85
C ASN A 13 -27.68 6.66 -37.45
N ALA A 14 -27.77 6.27 -36.21
CA ALA A 14 -27.39 4.94 -35.73
C ALA A 14 -28.41 3.85 -36.13
N ALA A 15 -29.69 4.21 -36.32
CA ALA A 15 -30.74 3.29 -36.74
C ALA A 15 -30.79 3.04 -38.27
N GLY A 16 -30.16 3.90 -39.09
CA GLY A 16 -30.15 3.80 -40.55
C GLY A 16 -29.06 2.90 -41.16
N ALA A 17 -28.07 2.47 -40.39
CA ALA A 17 -26.93 1.69 -40.88
C ALA A 17 -27.18 0.17 -40.90
N GLY A 18 -28.30 -0.31 -40.38
CA GLY A 18 -28.61 -1.74 -40.26
C GLY A 18 -29.40 -2.38 -41.46
N ALA A 19 -29.81 -1.60 -42.49
CA ALA A 19 -30.75 -2.09 -43.48
C ALA A 19 -30.20 -2.23 -44.93
N ALA A 20 -28.89 -2.13 -45.15
CA ALA A 20 -28.31 -2.11 -46.50
C ALA A 20 -27.25 -3.20 -46.78
N LEU A 21 -27.31 -4.37 -46.14
CA LEU A 21 -26.41 -5.52 -46.43
C LEU A 21 -27.18 -6.82 -46.65
N GLY A 22 -28.14 -6.79 -47.55
CA GLY A 22 -28.96 -7.96 -47.92
C GLY A 22 -29.05 -8.21 -49.40
N ALA A 23 -27.97 -8.14 -50.20
CA ALA A 23 -27.96 -8.59 -51.58
C ALA A 23 -26.55 -8.70 -52.17
N LEU A 24 -25.73 -9.63 -51.70
CA LEU A 24 -24.62 -10.22 -52.45
C LEU A 24 -24.36 -11.60 -51.85
N GLY A 25 -24.73 -12.65 -52.63
CA GLY A 25 -24.53 -14.05 -52.27
C GLY A 25 -23.07 -14.43 -52.18
N VAL A 26 -22.54 -14.54 -50.94
CA VAL A 26 -21.29 -15.20 -50.65
C VAL A 26 -21.57 -16.24 -49.59
N SER A 27 -21.27 -17.51 -49.92
CA SER A 27 -21.39 -18.66 -49.01
C SER A 27 -20.62 -18.43 -47.75
N ALA A 28 -21.31 -18.41 -46.60
CA ALA A 28 -20.72 -18.31 -45.28
C ALA A 28 -19.92 -19.58 -44.94
N PRO A 29 -18.70 -19.47 -44.38
CA PRO A 29 -18.05 -20.59 -43.74
C PRO A 29 -18.80 -20.98 -42.45
N THR A 30 -18.96 -22.26 -42.23
CA THR A 30 -19.59 -22.87 -41.06
C THR A 30 -18.97 -22.28 -39.78
N LEU A 31 -19.75 -21.55 -39.03
CA LEU A 31 -19.38 -21.09 -37.68
C LEU A 31 -19.20 -22.30 -36.78
N ALA A 32 -17.98 -22.53 -36.36
CA ALA A 32 -17.69 -23.44 -35.24
C ALA A 32 -18.53 -23.02 -34.02
N SER A 33 -19.09 -24.02 -33.35
CA SER A 33 -19.92 -23.82 -32.16
C SER A 33 -19.25 -22.87 -31.19
N VAL A 34 -19.85 -21.69 -31.01
CA VAL A 34 -19.51 -20.80 -29.91
C VAL A 34 -19.82 -21.56 -28.63
N ALA A 35 -18.80 -21.87 -27.85
CA ALA A 35 -18.96 -22.42 -26.51
C ALA A 35 -19.97 -21.53 -25.76
N THR A 36 -21.00 -22.14 -25.23
CA THR A 36 -21.98 -21.47 -24.35
C THR A 36 -21.19 -20.73 -23.26
N PRO A 37 -21.47 -19.45 -23.01
CA PRO A 37 -20.84 -18.76 -21.89
C PRO A 37 -21.10 -19.57 -20.63
N GLN A 38 -20.04 -19.94 -19.93
CA GLN A 38 -20.13 -20.50 -18.59
C GLN A 38 -21.01 -19.56 -17.79
N ALA A 39 -22.13 -20.07 -17.27
CA ALA A 39 -23.03 -19.29 -16.44
C ALA A 39 -22.21 -18.64 -15.33
N CYS A 40 -22.11 -17.32 -15.35
CA CYS A 40 -21.63 -16.57 -14.20
C CYS A 40 -22.50 -17.02 -13.04
N VAL A 41 -21.88 -17.63 -12.02
CA VAL A 41 -22.53 -17.81 -10.74
C VAL A 41 -22.81 -16.38 -10.25
N GLU A 42 -24.07 -15.95 -10.35
CA GLU A 42 -24.49 -14.71 -9.69
C GLU A 42 -24.30 -14.91 -8.20
N THR A 43 -23.15 -14.52 -7.70
CA THR A 43 -22.97 -14.33 -6.27
C THR A 43 -23.90 -13.19 -5.88
N SER A 44 -25.00 -13.51 -5.20
CA SER A 44 -25.95 -12.51 -4.76
C SER A 44 -25.23 -11.49 -3.88
N PHE A 45 -25.29 -10.20 -4.26
CA PHE A 45 -24.72 -9.14 -3.45
C PHE A 45 -25.36 -9.15 -2.05
N PRO A 46 -24.58 -9.16 -0.96
CA PRO A 46 -25.13 -9.23 0.39
C PRO A 46 -26.09 -8.08 0.67
N GLN A 47 -27.31 -8.39 1.11
CA GLN A 47 -28.37 -7.41 1.43
C GLN A 47 -28.29 -7.04 2.92
N ILE A 48 -27.15 -6.58 3.37
CA ILE A 48 -26.92 -6.20 4.78
C ILE A 48 -27.03 -4.70 4.92
N GLN A 49 -27.67 -4.27 5.98
CA GLN A 49 -27.84 -2.86 6.33
C GLN A 49 -26.93 -2.46 7.50
N LYS A 50 -26.62 -1.16 7.60
CA LYS A 50 -25.91 -0.54 8.74
C LYS A 50 -24.42 -0.91 8.87
N LEU A 51 -23.77 -1.37 7.81
CA LEU A 51 -22.35 -1.69 7.86
C LEU A 51 -21.51 -0.42 8.01
N THR A 52 -21.81 0.61 7.22
CA THR A 52 -21.17 1.94 7.34
C THR A 52 -21.40 2.51 8.75
N ALA A 53 -22.61 2.40 9.28
CA ALA A 53 -22.92 2.85 10.64
C ALA A 53 -22.09 2.10 11.70
N LYS A 54 -21.94 0.77 11.56
CA LYS A 54 -21.12 -0.05 12.46
C LYS A 54 -19.67 0.43 12.50
N VAL A 55 -19.07 0.72 11.33
CA VAL A 55 -17.70 1.23 11.25
C VAL A 55 -17.61 2.63 11.87
N SER A 56 -18.60 3.49 11.61
CA SER A 56 -18.63 4.86 12.14
C SER A 56 -18.78 4.90 13.66
N GLU A 57 -19.64 4.03 14.22
CA GLU A 57 -19.80 3.86 15.66
C GLU A 57 -18.52 3.34 16.32
N PHE A 58 -17.82 2.39 15.67
CA PHE A 58 -16.51 1.91 16.13
C PHE A 58 -15.51 3.06 16.23
N VAL A 59 -15.36 3.86 15.18
CA VAL A 59 -14.43 5.01 15.17
C VAL A 59 -14.80 6.01 16.25
N PHE A 60 -16.07 6.39 16.36
CA PHE A 60 -16.54 7.36 17.33
C PHE A 60 -16.31 6.90 18.78
N ASN A 61 -16.71 5.67 19.13
CA ASN A 61 -16.69 5.16 20.48
C ASN A 61 -15.30 4.72 20.97
N LEU A 62 -14.35 4.41 20.07
CA LEU A 62 -13.04 3.87 20.42
C LEU A 62 -12.29 4.77 21.40
N LYS A 63 -11.79 4.20 22.49
CA LYS A 63 -10.96 4.85 23.50
C LYS A 63 -9.61 4.15 23.60
N PHE A 64 -8.62 4.82 24.15
CA PHE A 64 -7.28 4.26 24.35
C PHE A 64 -7.31 2.94 25.16
N ALA A 65 -8.18 2.87 26.17
CA ALA A 65 -8.30 1.69 27.01
C ALA A 65 -8.90 0.45 26.30
N ASP A 66 -9.56 0.64 25.15
CA ASP A 66 -10.17 -0.43 24.38
C ASP A 66 -9.16 -1.12 23.46
N ILE A 67 -7.98 -0.51 23.27
CA ILE A 67 -6.94 -1.03 22.37
C ILE A 67 -6.00 -1.94 23.15
N PRO A 68 -5.82 -3.20 22.74
CA PRO A 68 -4.89 -4.11 23.39
C PRO A 68 -3.45 -3.56 23.42
N ALA A 69 -2.74 -3.75 24.52
CA ALA A 69 -1.37 -3.28 24.67
C ALA A 69 -0.43 -3.79 23.56
N GLU A 70 -0.64 -5.03 23.08
CA GLU A 70 0.16 -5.58 21.98
C GLU A 70 -0.15 -4.85 20.66
N SER A 71 -1.40 -4.49 20.35
CA SER A 71 -1.74 -3.68 19.18
C SER A 71 -1.10 -2.31 19.24
N LEU A 72 -1.09 -1.65 20.41
CA LEU A 72 -0.40 -0.38 20.60
C LEU A 72 1.11 -0.50 20.35
N LYS A 73 1.73 -1.57 20.86
CA LYS A 73 3.16 -1.84 20.66
C LYS A 73 3.50 -2.09 19.18
N LEU A 74 2.69 -2.88 18.48
CA LEU A 74 2.84 -3.14 17.05
C LEU A 74 2.63 -1.87 16.23
N GLY A 75 1.60 -1.09 16.52
CA GLY A 75 1.35 0.19 15.86
C GLY A 75 2.48 1.20 16.03
N LYS A 76 3.11 1.27 17.22
CA LYS A 76 4.29 2.14 17.43
C LYS A 76 5.48 1.74 16.56
N LYS A 77 5.66 0.45 16.25
CA LYS A 77 6.67 0.00 15.28
C LYS A 77 6.39 0.53 13.88
N SER A 78 5.15 0.38 13.42
CA SER A 78 4.73 0.88 12.09
C SER A 78 4.79 2.40 12.00
N ILE A 79 4.43 3.12 13.06
CA ILE A 79 4.60 4.59 13.13
C ILE A 79 6.08 4.97 12.98
N LEU A 80 6.98 4.34 13.74
CA LEU A 80 8.42 4.60 13.67
C LEU A 80 8.96 4.33 12.27
N ASP A 81 8.54 3.22 11.68
CA ASP A 81 8.88 2.86 10.30
C ASP A 81 8.44 3.95 9.31
N GLY A 82 7.16 4.33 9.32
CA GLY A 82 6.62 5.37 8.45
C GLY A 82 7.32 6.71 8.58
N LEU A 83 7.67 7.11 9.81
CA LEU A 83 8.43 8.36 10.04
C LEU A 83 9.83 8.31 9.41
N GLY A 84 10.51 7.15 9.48
CA GLY A 84 11.80 6.95 8.83
C GLY A 84 11.70 7.03 7.30
N LEU A 85 10.67 6.41 6.76
CA LEU A 85 10.42 6.41 5.32
C LEU A 85 10.06 7.81 4.79
N ALA A 86 9.35 8.62 5.58
CA ALA A 86 9.11 10.03 5.22
C ALA A 86 10.43 10.81 5.09
N LEU A 87 11.41 10.54 5.96
CA LEU A 87 12.74 11.15 5.85
C LEU A 87 13.47 10.68 4.58
N SER A 88 13.54 9.36 4.32
CA SER A 88 14.23 8.85 3.13
C SER A 88 13.57 9.33 1.84
N GLY A 89 12.24 9.26 1.75
CA GLY A 89 11.47 9.68 0.59
C GLY A 89 11.55 11.19 0.31
N SER A 90 11.91 12.01 1.29
CA SER A 90 12.19 13.44 1.08
C SER A 90 13.42 13.70 0.19
N LYS A 91 14.19 12.65 -0.15
CA LYS A 91 15.32 12.71 -1.09
C LYS A 91 14.97 12.22 -2.50
N ALA A 92 13.77 11.69 -2.69
CA ALA A 92 13.33 11.22 -3.99
C ALA A 92 12.99 12.37 -4.95
N GLU A 93 13.07 12.11 -6.25
CA GLU A 93 12.71 13.07 -7.30
C GLU A 93 11.26 13.57 -7.14
N THR A 94 10.34 12.69 -6.71
CA THR A 94 8.95 13.06 -6.44
C THR A 94 8.82 14.22 -5.46
N TRP A 95 9.74 14.35 -4.50
CA TRP A 95 9.74 15.45 -3.54
C TRP A 95 10.00 16.79 -4.22
N VAL A 96 10.93 16.85 -5.19
CA VAL A 96 11.22 18.07 -5.96
C VAL A 96 9.97 18.53 -6.72
N LEU A 97 9.30 17.59 -7.38
CA LEU A 97 8.07 17.84 -8.15
C LEU A 97 6.92 18.31 -7.25
N ILE A 98 6.77 17.71 -6.07
CA ILE A 98 5.76 18.14 -5.08
C ILE A 98 6.05 19.56 -4.61
N GLN A 99 7.30 19.92 -4.34
CA GLN A 99 7.65 21.28 -3.94
C GLN A 99 7.29 22.32 -5.02
N GLU A 100 7.55 21.99 -6.29
CA GLU A 100 7.15 22.87 -7.40
C GLU A 100 5.63 23.02 -7.49
N TYR A 101 4.91 21.90 -7.36
CA TYR A 101 3.45 21.89 -7.39
C TYR A 101 2.85 22.75 -6.25
N VAL A 102 3.29 22.56 -5.01
CA VAL A 102 2.73 23.31 -3.87
C VAL A 102 3.14 24.78 -3.85
N LYS A 103 4.28 25.17 -4.42
CA LYS A 103 4.69 26.57 -4.58
C LYS A 103 3.66 27.37 -5.37
N SER A 104 3.00 26.74 -6.37
CA SER A 104 2.01 27.40 -7.21
C SER A 104 0.78 27.92 -6.45
N PHE A 105 0.51 27.38 -5.26
CA PHE A 105 -0.64 27.78 -4.42
C PHE A 105 -0.37 29.01 -3.53
N GLY A 106 0.88 29.44 -3.38
CA GLY A 106 1.23 30.64 -2.61
C GLY A 106 0.88 30.54 -1.12
N PHE A 107 0.99 29.35 -0.51
CA PHE A 107 0.72 29.20 0.92
C PHE A 107 1.67 30.04 1.77
N PRO A 108 1.18 30.66 2.88
CA PRO A 108 2.03 31.38 3.81
C PRO A 108 3.11 30.45 4.38
N PRO A 109 4.37 30.85 4.39
CA PRO A 109 5.44 30.07 5.00
C PRO A 109 5.17 29.91 6.52
N ASN A 110 5.61 28.78 7.09
CA ASN A 110 5.55 28.47 8.52
C ASN A 110 4.13 28.32 9.13
N LYS A 111 3.08 28.16 8.30
CA LYS A 111 1.73 27.84 8.77
C LYS A 111 1.30 26.45 8.28
N GLY A 112 0.62 25.70 9.17
CA GLY A 112 0.08 24.39 8.85
C GLY A 112 0.82 23.26 9.54
N ALA A 113 0.69 22.06 9.01
CA ALA A 113 1.34 20.83 9.47
C ALA A 113 2.74 20.67 8.83
N ALA A 114 3.62 19.95 9.50
CA ALA A 114 4.99 19.71 9.06
C ALA A 114 5.04 18.80 7.82
N VAL A 115 5.86 19.16 6.86
CA VAL A 115 6.33 18.23 5.82
C VAL A 115 7.67 17.65 6.28
N LEU A 116 7.65 16.36 6.58
CA LEU A 116 8.77 15.66 7.22
C LEU A 116 10.00 15.65 6.31
N GLY A 117 11.19 15.74 6.90
CA GLY A 117 12.44 15.86 6.16
C GLY A 117 12.72 17.24 5.57
N SER A 118 11.90 18.25 5.89
CA SER A 118 12.05 19.62 5.36
C SER A 118 11.67 20.69 6.38
N ALA A 119 11.93 21.99 6.03
CA ALA A 119 11.44 23.14 6.80
C ALA A 119 10.03 23.61 6.36
N VAL A 120 9.41 22.92 5.41
CA VAL A 120 8.13 23.32 4.81
C VAL A 120 6.98 22.95 5.72
N ARG A 121 6.02 23.88 5.86
CA ARG A 121 4.73 23.64 6.51
C ARG A 121 3.61 23.95 5.54
N LEU A 122 2.58 23.11 5.50
CA LEU A 122 1.49 23.21 4.54
C LEU A 122 0.14 23.03 5.25
N PRO A 123 -0.98 23.48 4.66
CA PRO A 123 -2.31 23.03 5.10
C PRO A 123 -2.35 21.51 5.22
N ALA A 124 -3.09 20.99 6.22
CA ALA A 124 -3.05 19.56 6.60
C ALA A 124 -3.17 18.60 5.40
N ARG A 125 -4.08 18.87 4.45
CA ARG A 125 -4.26 18.03 3.25
C ARG A 125 -2.99 17.92 2.41
N PHE A 126 -2.28 19.00 2.18
CA PHE A 126 -1.07 19.01 1.34
C PHE A 126 0.15 18.46 2.09
N ALA A 127 0.25 18.68 3.40
CA ALA A 127 1.26 18.05 4.23
C ALA A 127 1.05 16.53 4.27
N ALA A 128 -0.19 16.07 4.42
CA ALA A 128 -0.56 14.67 4.37
C ALA A 128 -0.22 14.03 3.00
N PHE A 129 -0.55 14.70 1.89
CA PHE A 129 -0.18 14.28 0.54
C PHE A 129 1.33 14.11 0.40
N ALA A 130 2.09 15.15 0.71
CA ALA A 130 3.54 15.14 0.56
C ALA A 130 4.22 14.06 1.40
N ASN A 131 3.82 13.93 2.67
CA ASN A 131 4.31 12.89 3.56
C ASN A 131 3.91 11.48 3.11
N GLY A 132 2.68 11.31 2.60
CA GLY A 132 2.20 10.04 2.06
C GLY A 132 3.00 9.60 0.84
N VAL A 133 3.25 10.49 -0.13
CA VAL A 133 4.12 10.19 -1.26
C VAL A 133 5.52 9.81 -0.80
N ALA A 134 6.10 10.58 0.16
CA ALA A 134 7.44 10.32 0.66
C ALA A 134 7.55 8.95 1.37
N ILE A 135 6.57 8.55 2.16
CA ILE A 135 6.55 7.24 2.83
C ILE A 135 6.53 6.09 1.80
N HIS A 136 5.80 6.25 0.70
CA HIS A 136 5.54 5.15 -0.24
C HIS A 136 6.53 5.05 -1.41
N VAL A 137 7.29 6.13 -1.71
CA VAL A 137 8.12 6.18 -2.92
C VAL A 137 9.19 5.10 -2.98
N ASP A 138 9.71 4.68 -1.82
CA ASP A 138 10.71 3.62 -1.75
C ASP A 138 10.15 2.21 -1.81
N ASP A 139 8.80 2.06 -1.81
CA ASP A 139 8.11 0.77 -1.67
C ASP A 139 8.65 -0.06 -0.49
N PHE A 140 8.94 0.64 0.61
CA PHE A 140 9.62 0.12 1.78
C PHE A 140 8.74 0.15 3.04
N ASP A 141 7.52 0.66 2.90
CA ASP A 141 6.51 0.78 3.94
C ASP A 141 5.82 -0.56 4.24
N ASP A 142 5.15 -0.59 5.39
CA ASP A 142 4.49 -1.77 5.89
C ASP A 142 3.33 -2.23 4.97
N THR A 143 2.95 -3.49 5.12
CA THR A 143 1.95 -4.13 4.26
C THR A 143 1.08 -5.07 5.07
N GLN A 144 -0.23 -4.95 4.94
CA GLN A 144 -1.17 -5.99 5.37
C GLN A 144 -1.46 -6.91 4.18
N LEU A 145 -1.29 -8.20 4.39
CA LEU A 145 -1.55 -9.24 3.39
C LEU A 145 -2.89 -9.92 3.70
N ALA A 146 -3.69 -10.17 2.68
CA ALA A 146 -4.88 -11.00 2.84
C ALA A 146 -4.47 -12.43 3.22
N VAL A 147 -5.03 -12.97 4.29
CA VAL A 147 -4.70 -14.29 4.81
C VAL A 147 -5.92 -15.21 4.72
N ALA A 148 -6.20 -15.71 3.54
CA ALA A 148 -7.19 -16.76 3.34
C ALA A 148 -6.71 -17.69 2.23
N LYS A 149 -6.89 -19.01 2.40
CA LYS A 149 -6.42 -20.04 1.46
C LYS A 149 -7.07 -19.93 0.08
N ASP A 150 -8.23 -19.34 0.01
CA ASP A 150 -9.06 -19.13 -1.18
C ASP A 150 -8.94 -17.72 -1.75
N ARG A 151 -8.13 -16.85 -1.16
CA ARG A 151 -7.92 -15.47 -1.62
C ARG A 151 -6.54 -15.31 -2.22
N VAL A 152 -6.50 -14.68 -3.38
CA VAL A 152 -5.26 -14.21 -3.97
C VAL A 152 -4.65 -13.15 -3.03
N TYR A 153 -3.33 -13.20 -2.82
CA TYR A 153 -2.56 -12.20 -2.06
C TYR A 153 -2.77 -10.76 -2.52
N GLY A 154 -3.60 -10.59 -3.49
CA GLY A 154 -3.80 -9.41 -4.22
C GLY A 154 -4.44 -8.23 -3.49
N LEU A 155 -5.00 -8.41 -2.31
CA LEU A 155 -5.52 -7.29 -1.51
C LEU A 155 -4.45 -6.70 -0.59
N LEU A 156 -3.26 -6.54 -1.13
CA LEU A 156 -2.15 -5.88 -0.47
C LEU A 156 -2.50 -4.41 -0.24
N VAL A 157 -2.66 -4.01 1.02
CA VAL A 157 -2.76 -2.61 1.41
C VAL A 157 -1.53 -2.21 2.21
N HIS A 158 -1.16 -0.95 2.11
CA HIS A 158 -0.09 -0.35 2.87
C HIS A 158 -0.72 0.60 3.91
N PRO A 159 -1.03 0.10 5.12
CA PRO A 159 -1.93 0.85 6.02
C PRO A 159 -1.28 2.10 6.60
N THR A 160 -0.01 2.04 6.96
CA THR A 160 0.65 3.18 7.59
C THR A 160 0.74 4.39 6.68
N VAL A 161 0.98 4.20 5.39
CA VAL A 161 1.10 5.33 4.47
C VAL A 161 -0.20 6.11 4.31
N CYS A 162 -1.35 5.44 4.33
CA CYS A 162 -2.63 6.11 4.17
C CYS A 162 -3.13 6.77 5.46
N VAL A 163 -2.76 6.20 6.61
CA VAL A 163 -3.28 6.62 7.91
C VAL A 163 -2.37 7.60 8.62
N LEU A 164 -1.07 7.29 8.74
CA LEU A 164 -0.13 8.08 9.56
C LEU A 164 0.00 9.53 9.11
N PRO A 165 0.22 9.86 7.81
CA PRO A 165 0.37 11.26 7.41
C PRO A 165 -0.91 12.08 7.60
N ALA A 166 -2.09 11.49 7.34
CA ALA A 166 -3.38 12.13 7.56
C ALA A 166 -3.61 12.40 9.06
N ALA A 167 -3.38 11.38 9.89
CA ALA A 167 -3.50 11.48 11.34
C ALA A 167 -2.51 12.48 11.93
N LEU A 168 -1.24 12.42 11.53
CA LEU A 168 -0.21 13.29 12.06
C LEU A 168 -0.45 14.77 11.70
N ALA A 169 -0.77 15.06 10.43
CA ALA A 169 -1.07 16.41 10.00
C ALA A 169 -2.33 16.98 10.69
N THR A 170 -3.38 16.16 10.83
CA THR A 170 -4.60 16.57 11.55
C THR A 170 -4.32 16.76 13.04
N ALA A 171 -3.60 15.82 13.68
CA ALA A 171 -3.27 15.92 15.10
C ALA A 171 -2.42 17.15 15.43
N GLU A 172 -1.49 17.53 14.54
CA GLU A 172 -0.66 18.73 14.68
C GLU A 172 -1.49 20.01 14.60
N ILE A 173 -2.43 20.11 13.66
CA ILE A 173 -3.32 21.26 13.52
C ILE A 173 -4.30 21.37 14.71
N GLU A 174 -4.84 20.25 15.16
CA GLU A 174 -5.79 20.18 16.26
C GLU A 174 -5.12 20.20 17.66
N GLY A 175 -3.79 20.26 17.74
CA GLY A 175 -3.04 20.30 19.01
C GLY A 175 -3.24 19.05 19.87
N LYS A 176 -3.24 17.87 19.26
CA LYS A 176 -3.52 16.58 19.92
C LYS A 176 -2.30 15.97 20.58
N SER A 177 -2.54 15.11 21.57
CA SER A 177 -1.52 14.33 22.25
C SER A 177 -1.08 13.10 21.43
N GLY A 178 0.06 12.51 21.81
CA GLY A 178 0.50 11.23 21.24
C GLY A 178 -0.48 10.08 21.53
N ARG A 179 -1.22 10.15 22.65
CA ARG A 179 -2.28 9.20 22.97
C ARG A 179 -3.44 9.32 21.98
N ASP A 180 -3.87 10.55 21.65
CA ASP A 180 -4.91 10.79 20.66
C ASP A 180 -4.47 10.31 19.27
N LEU A 181 -3.22 10.58 18.90
CA LEU A 181 -2.64 10.10 17.67
C LEU A 181 -2.64 8.56 17.61
N LEU A 182 -2.26 7.87 18.69
CA LEU A 182 -2.29 6.40 18.74
C LEU A 182 -3.70 5.84 18.56
N VAL A 183 -4.70 6.41 19.22
CA VAL A 183 -6.11 5.98 19.07
C VAL A 183 -6.58 6.17 17.63
N ALA A 184 -6.32 7.32 17.05
CA ALA A 184 -6.70 7.65 15.68
C ALA A 184 -5.99 6.75 14.66
N TYR A 185 -4.70 6.54 14.84
CA TYR A 185 -3.90 5.67 13.97
C TYR A 185 -4.39 4.22 14.03
N GLN A 186 -4.65 3.68 15.21
CA GLN A 186 -5.20 2.33 15.37
C GLN A 186 -6.59 2.20 14.73
N ALA A 187 -7.46 3.20 14.92
CA ALA A 187 -8.77 3.23 14.29
C ALA A 187 -8.67 3.22 12.75
N GLY A 188 -7.78 4.05 12.21
CA GLY A 188 -7.56 4.16 10.77
C GLY A 188 -7.04 2.85 10.15
N VAL A 189 -6.00 2.26 10.74
CA VAL A 189 -5.43 0.99 10.25
C VAL A 189 -6.45 -0.14 10.34
N GLU A 190 -7.20 -0.22 11.44
CA GLU A 190 -8.24 -1.24 11.60
C GLU A 190 -9.33 -1.11 10.54
N VAL A 191 -9.83 0.11 10.30
CA VAL A 191 -10.88 0.37 9.28
C VAL A 191 -10.38 0.06 7.87
N GLU A 192 -9.21 0.55 7.49
CA GLU A 192 -8.62 0.28 6.18
C GLU A 192 -8.48 -1.20 5.90
N CYS A 193 -7.82 -1.90 6.82
CA CYS A 193 -7.53 -3.32 6.66
C CYS A 193 -8.80 -4.16 6.65
N LYS A 194 -9.80 -3.86 7.50
CA LYS A 194 -11.07 -4.61 7.50
C LYS A 194 -11.89 -4.34 6.23
N ILE A 195 -11.86 -3.14 5.67
CA ILE A 195 -12.49 -2.86 4.37
C ILE A 195 -11.79 -3.64 3.25
N ALA A 196 -10.45 -3.67 3.26
CA ALA A 196 -9.66 -4.41 2.28
C ALA A 196 -9.82 -5.95 2.43
N GLU A 197 -10.01 -6.46 3.64
CA GLU A 197 -10.33 -7.87 3.87
C GLU A 197 -11.75 -8.22 3.44
N ALA A 198 -12.70 -7.30 3.62
CA ALA A 198 -14.11 -7.53 3.30
C ALA A 198 -14.39 -7.51 1.79
N ILE A 199 -13.72 -6.65 1.02
CA ILE A 199 -13.97 -6.51 -0.41
C ILE A 199 -13.53 -7.78 -1.17
N SER A 200 -14.26 -8.12 -2.25
CA SER A 200 -13.90 -9.27 -3.10
C SER A 200 -12.46 -9.16 -3.64
N PRO A 201 -11.71 -10.27 -3.71
CA PRO A 201 -10.40 -10.34 -4.36
C PRO A 201 -10.40 -9.82 -5.80
N ARG A 202 -11.51 -9.92 -6.50
CA ARG A 202 -11.74 -9.37 -7.83
C ARG A 202 -11.34 -7.89 -7.93
N HIS A 203 -11.53 -7.11 -6.85
CA HIS A 203 -11.10 -5.71 -6.80
C HIS A 203 -9.63 -5.52 -7.21
N TYR A 204 -8.74 -6.32 -6.63
CA TYR A 204 -7.31 -6.26 -6.99
C TYR A 204 -7.03 -6.93 -8.35
N GLU A 205 -7.72 -8.03 -8.66
CA GLU A 205 -7.57 -8.74 -9.93
C GLU A 205 -7.99 -7.89 -11.13
N ASP A 206 -9.07 -7.11 -11.00
CA ASP A 206 -9.53 -6.15 -12.01
C ASP A 206 -8.60 -4.92 -12.17
N GLY A 207 -7.49 -4.84 -11.42
CA GLY A 207 -6.44 -3.86 -11.60
C GLY A 207 -6.49 -2.66 -10.66
N PHE A 208 -7.32 -2.66 -9.63
CA PHE A 208 -7.32 -1.59 -8.64
C PHE A 208 -6.11 -1.69 -7.69
N HIS A 209 -5.55 -0.54 -7.34
CA HIS A 209 -4.55 -0.42 -6.27
C HIS A 209 -5.24 -0.24 -4.93
N SER A 210 -5.39 -1.33 -4.18
CA SER A 210 -6.15 -1.36 -2.92
C SER A 210 -5.67 -0.34 -1.88
N THR A 211 -4.39 -0.01 -1.83
CA THR A 211 -3.87 1.07 -0.98
C THR A 211 -4.52 2.42 -1.31
N GLY A 212 -4.69 2.74 -2.59
CA GLY A 212 -5.35 3.98 -3.00
C GLY A 212 -6.86 3.96 -2.75
N THR A 213 -7.51 2.82 -2.99
CA THR A 213 -8.98 2.72 -2.95
C THR A 213 -9.53 2.41 -1.56
N CYS A 214 -8.87 1.56 -0.76
CA CYS A 214 -9.28 1.24 0.61
C CYS A 214 -8.65 2.19 1.63
N GLY A 215 -7.42 2.65 1.37
CA GLY A 215 -6.67 3.51 2.30
C GLY A 215 -7.31 4.86 2.58
N VAL A 216 -8.09 5.38 1.64
CA VAL A 216 -8.84 6.62 1.86
C VAL A 216 -9.78 6.53 3.06
N PHE A 217 -10.37 5.35 3.31
CA PHE A 217 -11.23 5.14 4.48
C PHE A 217 -10.44 5.12 5.79
N GLY A 218 -9.21 4.56 5.76
CA GLY A 218 -8.31 4.57 6.91
C GLY A 218 -7.90 5.98 7.33
N GLY A 219 -7.41 6.78 6.37
CA GLY A 219 -7.08 8.18 6.60
C GLY A 219 -8.29 8.99 7.11
N THR A 220 -9.47 8.75 6.52
CA THR A 220 -10.73 9.38 6.95
C THR A 220 -11.10 9.02 8.38
N ALA A 221 -11.02 7.73 8.75
CA ALA A 221 -11.33 7.26 10.10
C ALA A 221 -10.43 7.93 11.15
N ALA A 222 -9.13 8.00 10.87
CA ALA A 222 -8.16 8.65 11.76
C ALA A 222 -8.44 10.15 11.92
N CYS A 223 -8.70 10.86 10.83
CA CYS A 223 -9.02 12.30 10.87
C CYS A 223 -10.36 12.57 11.56
N ALA A 224 -11.40 11.77 11.29
CA ALA A 224 -12.70 11.87 11.97
C ALA A 224 -12.56 11.69 13.48
N LYS A 225 -11.76 10.71 13.92
CA LYS A 225 -11.45 10.47 15.34
C LYS A 225 -10.77 11.68 15.99
N LEU A 226 -9.76 12.25 15.37
CA LEU A 226 -9.01 13.39 15.89
C LEU A 226 -9.86 14.66 15.97
N LYS A 227 -10.77 14.85 15.01
CA LYS A 227 -11.72 15.97 14.99
C LYS A 227 -12.91 15.78 15.92
N GLY A 228 -13.08 14.59 16.52
CA GLY A 228 -14.20 14.28 17.41
C GLY A 228 -15.55 14.23 16.70
N LEU A 229 -15.57 13.83 15.42
CA LEU A 229 -16.83 13.66 14.68
C LEU A 229 -17.67 12.54 15.29
N ASP A 230 -18.98 12.79 15.44
CA ASP A 230 -19.91 11.75 15.86
C ASP A 230 -20.10 10.67 14.76
N ALA A 231 -20.87 9.63 15.07
CA ALA A 231 -21.07 8.52 14.15
C ALA A 231 -21.75 8.94 12.82
N VAL A 232 -22.65 9.94 12.85
CA VAL A 232 -23.35 10.42 11.66
C VAL A 232 -22.39 11.21 10.76
N HIS A 233 -21.64 12.15 11.34
CA HIS A 233 -20.63 12.91 10.57
C HIS A 233 -19.52 12.00 10.07
N THR A 234 -19.12 10.97 10.84
CA THR A 234 -18.16 9.95 10.40
C THR A 234 -18.70 9.13 9.21
N SER A 235 -20.00 8.74 9.23
CA SER A 235 -20.63 8.07 8.07
C SER A 235 -20.62 8.97 6.82
N ARG A 236 -20.88 10.26 6.96
CA ARG A 236 -20.80 11.24 5.86
C ARG A 236 -19.38 11.41 5.36
N ALA A 237 -18.40 11.45 6.28
CA ALA A 237 -16.99 11.47 5.88
C ALA A 237 -16.62 10.25 5.03
N PHE A 238 -17.09 9.04 5.39
CA PHE A 238 -16.91 7.85 4.55
C PHE A 238 -17.61 7.98 3.20
N GLY A 239 -18.80 8.58 3.14
CA GLY A 239 -19.50 8.86 1.89
C GLY A 239 -18.72 9.79 0.95
N ILE A 240 -18.04 10.80 1.52
CA ILE A 240 -17.15 11.71 0.78
C ILE A 240 -15.88 10.93 0.34
N ALA A 241 -15.26 10.18 1.26
CA ALA A 241 -14.05 9.39 0.99
C ALA A 241 -14.22 8.42 -0.15
N ALA A 242 -15.35 7.72 -0.23
CA ALA A 242 -15.64 6.78 -1.32
C ALA A 242 -15.64 7.44 -2.70
N SER A 243 -15.96 8.72 -2.79
CA SER A 243 -15.89 9.48 -4.05
C SER A 243 -14.45 9.83 -4.47
N HIS A 244 -13.50 9.68 -3.56
CA HIS A 244 -12.07 9.88 -3.79
C HIS A 244 -11.30 8.56 -3.93
N ALA A 245 -11.94 7.40 -3.73
CA ALA A 245 -11.30 6.09 -3.86
C ALA A 245 -10.79 5.88 -5.28
N ALA A 246 -9.47 5.87 -5.47
CA ALA A 246 -8.85 5.78 -6.79
C ALA A 246 -7.46 5.13 -6.73
N GLY A 247 -7.07 4.52 -7.85
CA GLY A 247 -5.74 3.93 -8.02
C GLY A 247 -5.76 2.70 -8.92
N LEU A 248 -4.77 2.62 -9.83
CA LEU A 248 -4.64 1.52 -10.78
C LEU A 248 -3.24 0.90 -10.71
N ARG A 249 -3.18 -0.43 -10.72
CA ARG A 249 -1.94 -1.22 -10.65
C ARG A 249 -1.06 -1.08 -11.89
N GLU A 250 -1.62 -0.71 -13.04
CA GLU A 250 -0.85 -0.46 -14.25
C GLU A 250 0.25 0.60 -14.04
N ASN A 251 0.07 1.46 -13.04
CA ASN A 251 1.06 2.47 -12.65
C ASN A 251 2.19 1.94 -11.73
N PHE A 252 2.25 0.65 -11.43
CA PHE A 252 3.34 0.11 -10.61
C PHE A 252 4.68 0.23 -11.35
N GLY A 253 5.73 0.66 -10.61
CA GLY A 253 7.03 1.00 -11.20
C GLY A 253 7.12 2.42 -11.76
N THR A 254 6.12 3.27 -11.54
CA THR A 254 6.14 4.70 -11.89
C THR A 254 5.91 5.56 -10.64
N MET A 255 6.12 6.88 -10.76
CA MET A 255 5.81 7.85 -9.69
C MET A 255 4.32 7.90 -9.32
N MET A 256 3.43 7.35 -10.16
CA MET A 256 2.00 7.31 -9.87
C MET A 256 1.65 6.32 -8.75
N LYS A 257 2.45 5.27 -8.51
CA LYS A 257 2.18 4.39 -7.38
C LYS A 257 2.22 5.14 -6.04
N PRO A 258 3.32 5.83 -5.65
CA PRO A 258 3.33 6.65 -4.44
C PRO A 258 2.36 7.83 -4.47
N PHE A 259 2.09 8.41 -5.63
CA PHE A 259 1.04 9.43 -5.78
C PHE A 259 -0.33 8.91 -5.31
N GLN A 260 -0.73 7.71 -5.70
CA GLN A 260 -2.02 7.12 -5.33
C GLN A 260 -2.17 6.97 -3.81
N ALA A 261 -1.10 6.58 -3.11
CA ALA A 261 -1.10 6.50 -1.65
C ALA A 261 -1.19 7.90 -0.99
N GLY A 262 -0.40 8.85 -1.48
CA GLY A 262 -0.48 10.25 -1.02
C GLY A 262 -1.85 10.86 -1.27
N HIS A 263 -2.47 10.57 -2.42
CA HIS A 263 -3.82 11.03 -2.75
C HIS A 263 -4.89 10.44 -1.80
N ALA A 264 -4.78 9.15 -1.46
CA ALA A 264 -5.68 8.54 -0.47
C ALA A 264 -5.57 9.23 0.89
N THR A 265 -4.33 9.53 1.32
CA THR A 265 -4.03 10.25 2.56
C THR A 265 -4.63 11.66 2.58
N GLU A 266 -4.39 12.45 1.52
CA GLU A 266 -4.97 13.78 1.34
C GLU A 266 -6.49 13.75 1.38
N SER A 267 -7.07 12.79 0.64
CA SER A 267 -8.52 12.63 0.53
C SER A 267 -9.18 12.28 1.87
N GLY A 268 -8.47 11.54 2.73
CA GLY A 268 -8.91 11.27 4.10
C GLY A 268 -9.06 12.55 4.93
N VAL A 269 -8.09 13.47 4.83
CA VAL A 269 -8.17 14.79 5.49
C VAL A 269 -9.35 15.60 4.93
N VAL A 270 -9.47 15.68 3.60
CA VAL A 270 -10.54 16.40 2.91
C VAL A 270 -11.92 15.88 3.31
N ALA A 271 -12.09 14.56 3.34
CA ALA A 271 -13.37 13.94 3.70
C ALA A 271 -13.81 14.30 5.13
N ALA A 272 -12.88 14.25 6.09
CA ALA A 272 -13.16 14.62 7.46
C ALA A 272 -13.42 16.13 7.62
N ASP A 273 -12.69 16.99 6.90
CA ASP A 273 -12.88 18.45 6.92
C ASP A 273 -14.26 18.85 6.40
N PHE A 274 -14.69 18.29 5.24
CA PHE A 274 -16.01 18.58 4.69
C PHE A 274 -17.15 18.06 5.59
N ALA A 275 -17.01 16.86 6.14
CA ALA A 275 -17.99 16.34 7.10
C ALA A 275 -18.10 17.21 8.36
N ALA A 276 -16.96 17.72 8.88
CA ALA A 276 -16.91 18.59 10.05
C ALA A 276 -17.67 19.92 9.85
N ILE A 277 -17.70 20.46 8.65
CA ILE A 277 -18.44 21.69 8.31
C ILE A 277 -19.89 21.43 7.86
N GLY A 278 -20.37 20.18 7.95
CA GLY A 278 -21.76 19.83 7.70
C GLY A 278 -22.09 19.41 6.27
N TRP A 279 -21.08 19.06 5.43
CA TRP A 279 -21.34 18.53 4.09
C TRP A 279 -22.04 17.19 4.15
N THR A 280 -23.10 17.00 3.36
CA THR A 280 -23.88 15.78 3.34
C THR A 280 -23.36 14.77 2.32
N ALA A 281 -23.44 13.49 2.64
CA ALA A 281 -23.10 12.38 1.76
C ALA A 281 -23.96 11.14 2.11
N ALA A 282 -23.85 10.09 1.30
CA ALA A 282 -24.55 8.84 1.56
C ALA A 282 -24.01 8.16 2.83
N GLU A 283 -24.90 7.96 3.82
CA GLU A 283 -24.55 7.38 5.12
C GLU A 283 -24.46 5.84 5.12
N GLN A 284 -24.74 5.19 3.98
CA GLN A 284 -24.66 3.74 3.76
C GLN A 284 -23.69 3.41 2.62
N ILE A 285 -22.63 4.18 2.49
CA ILE A 285 -21.76 4.18 1.30
C ILE A 285 -21.03 2.86 1.08
N LEU A 286 -20.70 2.10 2.12
CA LEU A 286 -19.99 0.84 1.98
C LEU A 286 -20.89 -0.25 1.40
N GLU A 287 -22.09 -0.46 1.98
CA GLU A 287 -22.99 -1.58 1.69
C GLU A 287 -24.07 -1.29 0.65
N ALA A 288 -24.32 -0.03 0.29
CA ALA A 288 -25.38 0.31 -0.64
C ALA A 288 -25.20 -0.34 -2.03
N GLN A 289 -26.29 -0.63 -2.73
CA GLN A 289 -26.27 -1.24 -4.08
C GLN A 289 -25.42 -0.44 -5.10
N ARG A 290 -25.28 0.85 -4.93
CA ARG A 290 -24.40 1.73 -5.72
C ARG A 290 -23.26 2.28 -4.86
N GLY A 291 -22.93 1.59 -3.79
CA GLY A 291 -21.88 1.95 -2.85
C GLY A 291 -20.53 1.31 -3.21
N PHE A 292 -19.56 1.48 -2.31
CA PHE A 292 -18.18 1.12 -2.54
C PHE A 292 -17.98 -0.37 -2.85
N PHE A 293 -18.47 -1.27 -2.00
CA PHE A 293 -18.24 -2.71 -2.19
C PHE A 293 -18.87 -3.24 -3.47
N HIS A 294 -20.05 -2.74 -3.85
CA HIS A 294 -20.70 -3.15 -5.08
C HIS A 294 -19.94 -2.62 -6.31
N ALA A 295 -19.63 -1.32 -6.31
CA ALA A 295 -18.99 -0.69 -7.45
C ALA A 295 -17.56 -1.18 -7.71
N TYR A 296 -16.78 -1.42 -6.64
CA TYR A 296 -15.36 -1.75 -6.72
C TYR A 296 -15.04 -3.24 -6.57
N GLY A 297 -15.90 -4.03 -5.96
CA GLY A 297 -15.68 -5.46 -5.74
C GLY A 297 -16.72 -6.39 -6.33
N GLY A 298 -17.88 -5.85 -6.68
CA GLY A 298 -19.04 -6.64 -7.12
C GLY A 298 -19.71 -7.44 -5.99
N THR A 299 -18.97 -7.78 -4.95
CA THR A 299 -19.44 -8.44 -3.72
C THR A 299 -18.47 -8.17 -2.56
N TYR A 300 -18.83 -8.58 -1.34
CA TYR A 300 -17.99 -8.45 -0.15
C TYR A 300 -18.39 -9.46 0.93
N ASP A 301 -17.49 -9.69 1.89
CA ASP A 301 -17.76 -10.51 3.08
C ASP A 301 -18.12 -9.61 4.27
N PRO A 302 -19.40 -9.50 4.64
CA PRO A 302 -19.84 -8.64 5.74
C PRO A 302 -19.39 -9.13 7.12
N ALA A 303 -19.10 -10.43 7.29
CA ALA A 303 -18.66 -11.00 8.56
C ALA A 303 -17.31 -10.39 9.00
N VAL A 304 -16.47 -10.01 8.05
CA VAL A 304 -15.19 -9.32 8.34
C VAL A 304 -15.42 -8.08 9.20
N ILE A 305 -16.46 -7.32 8.91
CA ILE A 305 -16.76 -6.07 9.64
C ILE A 305 -17.65 -6.34 10.84
N PHE A 306 -18.74 -7.11 10.68
CA PHE A 306 -19.68 -7.32 11.79
C PHE A 306 -19.09 -8.14 12.93
N GLU A 307 -18.23 -9.11 12.64
CA GLU A 307 -17.70 -10.06 13.62
C GLU A 307 -16.26 -9.75 14.04
N ARG A 308 -15.45 -9.16 13.14
CA ARG A 308 -14.00 -9.05 13.36
C ARG A 308 -13.47 -7.62 13.48
N LEU A 309 -14.29 -6.57 13.33
CA LEU A 309 -13.83 -5.20 13.53
C LEU A 309 -13.44 -4.98 15.00
N GLY A 310 -12.15 -4.77 15.25
CA GLY A 310 -11.58 -4.61 16.58
C GLY A 310 -11.40 -5.93 17.36
N ASN A 311 -11.76 -7.09 16.80
CA ASN A 311 -11.60 -8.38 17.48
C ASN A 311 -11.53 -9.57 16.50
N PRO A 312 -10.35 -10.13 16.18
CA PRO A 312 -9.04 -9.62 16.60
C PRO A 312 -8.68 -8.33 15.86
N TRP A 313 -7.87 -7.49 16.51
CA TRP A 313 -7.28 -6.32 15.87
C TRP A 313 -6.37 -6.74 14.74
N THR A 314 -6.39 -5.99 13.64
CA THR A 314 -5.58 -6.30 12.44
C THR A 314 -4.08 -6.40 12.75
N PHE A 315 -3.54 -5.56 13.63
CA PHE A 315 -2.13 -5.68 14.05
C PHE A 315 -1.80 -7.01 14.70
N GLN A 316 -2.75 -7.66 15.38
CA GLN A 316 -2.55 -8.97 16.02
C GLN A 316 -2.82 -10.13 15.07
N ASN A 317 -3.90 -10.02 14.25
CA ASN A 317 -4.30 -11.04 13.30
C ASN A 317 -5.14 -10.43 12.16
N PRO A 318 -4.70 -10.55 10.90
CA PRO A 318 -3.57 -11.35 10.39
C PRO A 318 -2.18 -10.76 10.68
N GLY A 319 -2.10 -9.51 11.12
CA GLY A 319 -0.87 -8.79 11.36
C GLY A 319 -0.46 -7.90 10.18
N VAL A 320 0.51 -7.04 10.44
CA VAL A 320 1.10 -6.12 9.46
C VAL A 320 2.59 -6.43 9.34
N SER A 321 3.07 -6.59 8.11
CA SER A 321 4.47 -6.85 7.80
C SER A 321 5.23 -5.53 7.68
N ILE A 322 6.37 -5.38 8.34
CA ILE A 322 7.30 -4.27 8.15
C ILE A 322 8.41 -4.75 7.22
N LYS A 323 8.57 -4.11 6.07
CA LYS A 323 9.53 -4.53 5.04
C LYS A 323 10.99 -4.30 5.48
N PRO A 324 11.85 -5.32 5.40
CA PRO A 324 13.30 -5.15 5.62
C PRO A 324 14.04 -4.67 4.37
N PHE A 325 13.42 -4.71 3.19
CA PHE A 325 13.99 -4.34 1.91
C PHE A 325 13.06 -3.36 1.16
N PRO A 326 13.60 -2.37 0.40
CA PRO A 326 12.82 -1.38 -0.34
C PRO A 326 12.33 -1.94 -1.68
N SER A 327 11.51 -2.99 -1.65
CA SER A 327 10.99 -3.69 -2.81
C SER A 327 9.59 -4.28 -2.55
N GLY A 328 8.93 -4.76 -3.57
CA GLY A 328 7.64 -5.43 -3.46
C GLY A 328 7.66 -6.57 -2.45
N SER A 329 6.68 -6.65 -1.55
CA SER A 329 6.63 -7.64 -0.45
C SER A 329 6.82 -9.08 -0.92
N LEU A 330 6.43 -9.37 -2.16
CA LEU A 330 6.54 -10.70 -2.76
C LEU A 330 7.98 -11.13 -3.07
N THR A 331 8.96 -10.20 -3.04
CA THR A 331 10.38 -10.55 -3.17
C THR A 331 11.00 -11.00 -1.85
N HIS A 332 10.41 -10.61 -0.71
CA HIS A 332 11.03 -10.70 0.61
C HIS A 332 11.30 -12.12 1.10
N PRO A 333 10.43 -13.14 0.88
CA PRO A 333 10.76 -14.51 1.26
C PRO A 333 12.01 -15.01 0.54
N GLY A 334 12.11 -14.78 -0.78
CA GLY A 334 13.29 -15.12 -1.58
C GLY A 334 14.55 -14.38 -1.12
N MET A 335 14.45 -13.08 -0.87
CA MET A 335 15.57 -12.26 -0.36
C MET A 335 16.03 -12.70 1.02
N THR A 336 15.10 -13.00 1.92
CA THR A 336 15.40 -13.50 3.27
C THR A 336 16.14 -14.83 3.20
N GLU A 337 15.62 -15.77 2.42
CA GLU A 337 16.23 -17.08 2.27
C GLU A 337 17.58 -17.03 1.56
N LEU A 338 17.71 -16.21 0.50
CA LEU A 338 18.98 -16.03 -0.19
C LEU A 338 20.04 -15.44 0.77
N SER A 339 19.68 -14.44 1.56
CA SER A 339 20.59 -13.85 2.56
C SER A 339 21.07 -14.90 3.57
N ARG A 340 20.16 -15.76 4.03
CA ARG A 340 20.49 -16.89 4.93
C ARG A 340 21.44 -17.89 4.25
N LEU A 341 21.17 -18.26 2.99
CA LEU A 341 21.99 -19.19 2.24
C LEU A 341 23.40 -18.64 1.95
N ILE A 342 23.49 -17.34 1.61
CA ILE A 342 24.77 -16.63 1.42
C ILE A 342 25.63 -16.75 2.67
N GLN A 343 25.06 -16.44 3.84
CA GLN A 343 25.79 -16.50 5.11
C GLN A 343 26.15 -17.94 5.50
N ALA A 344 25.21 -18.86 5.42
CA ALA A 344 25.42 -20.24 5.85
C ALA A 344 26.43 -21.02 4.97
N ASN A 345 26.57 -20.67 3.71
CA ASN A 345 27.43 -21.36 2.75
C ASN A 345 28.59 -20.52 2.23
N ALA A 346 28.80 -19.31 2.77
CA ALA A 346 29.83 -18.37 2.33
C ALA A 346 29.80 -18.12 0.79
N ILE A 347 28.59 -17.98 0.21
CA ILE A 347 28.42 -17.81 -1.23
C ILE A 347 29.01 -16.48 -1.67
N LYS A 348 29.86 -16.49 -2.68
CA LYS A 348 30.32 -15.28 -3.38
C LYS A 348 29.60 -15.19 -4.74
N GLY A 349 29.05 -14.04 -5.07
CA GLY A 349 28.32 -13.84 -6.32
C GLY A 349 29.14 -14.19 -7.56
N ALA A 350 30.46 -13.98 -7.53
CA ALA A 350 31.38 -14.36 -8.63
C ALA A 350 31.38 -15.86 -8.93
N ASP A 351 31.11 -16.70 -7.92
CA ASP A 351 31.15 -18.17 -8.03
C ASP A 351 29.77 -18.77 -8.42
N VAL A 352 28.74 -17.93 -8.52
CA VAL A 352 27.38 -18.35 -8.92
C VAL A 352 27.31 -18.48 -10.43
N GLU A 353 26.84 -19.64 -10.90
CA GLU A 353 26.55 -19.89 -12.33
C GLU A 353 25.11 -19.46 -12.65
N ARG A 354 24.13 -19.93 -11.84
CA ARG A 354 22.71 -19.69 -12.07
C ARG A 354 21.92 -19.70 -10.76
N VAL A 355 20.85 -18.93 -10.71
CA VAL A 355 19.83 -18.94 -9.64
C VAL A 355 18.47 -19.22 -10.26
N GLU A 356 17.76 -20.20 -9.72
CA GLU A 356 16.36 -20.49 -10.07
C GLU A 356 15.50 -20.10 -8.86
N VAL A 357 14.47 -19.27 -9.13
CA VAL A 357 13.54 -18.74 -8.10
C VAL A 357 12.13 -19.15 -8.50
N GLY A 358 11.63 -20.18 -7.87
CA GLY A 358 10.27 -20.67 -8.06
C GLY A 358 9.30 -20.01 -7.08
N ALA A 359 8.16 -19.52 -7.58
CA ALA A 359 7.10 -18.93 -6.77
C ALA A 359 5.71 -19.29 -7.32
N ASN A 360 4.64 -18.80 -6.68
CA ASN A 360 3.29 -18.98 -7.22
C ASN A 360 3.01 -17.95 -8.34
N ARG A 361 1.94 -18.19 -9.12
CA ARG A 361 1.55 -17.36 -10.27
C ARG A 361 1.25 -15.92 -9.89
N ASN A 362 0.65 -15.67 -8.72
CA ASN A 362 0.37 -14.31 -8.28
C ASN A 362 1.65 -13.50 -8.03
N MET A 363 2.68 -14.14 -7.48
CA MET A 363 3.98 -13.49 -7.26
C MET A 363 4.65 -13.16 -8.60
N GLU A 364 4.64 -14.10 -9.53
CA GLU A 364 5.24 -13.92 -10.86
C GLU A 364 4.52 -12.82 -11.66
N SER A 365 3.18 -12.83 -11.68
CA SER A 365 2.41 -11.81 -12.42
C SER A 365 2.43 -10.42 -11.78
N THR A 366 2.83 -10.28 -10.53
CA THR A 366 2.92 -8.98 -9.83
C THR A 366 4.32 -8.37 -9.95
N LEU A 367 5.37 -9.19 -9.99
CA LEU A 367 6.75 -8.75 -10.14
C LEU A 367 7.11 -8.62 -11.62
N LEU A 368 6.57 -7.58 -12.26
CA LEU A 368 6.46 -7.42 -13.71
C LEU A 368 7.79 -7.17 -14.45
N HIS A 369 8.85 -6.75 -13.74
CA HIS A 369 10.05 -6.21 -14.38
C HIS A 369 11.21 -7.20 -14.35
N HIS A 370 11.27 -8.13 -15.32
CA HIS A 370 12.33 -9.13 -15.40
C HIS A 370 13.71 -8.55 -15.76
N HIS A 371 13.75 -7.47 -16.55
CA HIS A 371 14.97 -6.73 -16.92
C HIS A 371 14.79 -5.23 -16.63
N PRO A 372 14.79 -4.82 -15.36
CA PRO A 372 14.53 -3.43 -14.99
C PRO A 372 15.61 -2.49 -15.55
N LYS A 373 15.21 -1.26 -15.88
CA LYS A 373 16.09 -0.18 -16.37
C LYS A 373 16.15 1.01 -15.42
N THR A 374 15.22 1.07 -14.48
CA THR A 374 15.17 2.14 -13.47
C THR A 374 15.10 1.56 -12.05
N GLY A 375 15.50 2.37 -11.06
CA GLY A 375 15.38 1.99 -9.65
C GLY A 375 13.94 1.68 -9.25
N LEU A 376 12.95 2.37 -9.83
CA LEU A 376 11.54 2.10 -9.56
C LEU A 376 11.09 0.75 -10.10
N GLN A 377 11.51 0.38 -11.32
CA GLN A 377 11.24 -0.95 -11.89
C GLN A 377 11.92 -2.07 -11.10
N ALA A 378 13.15 -1.83 -10.64
CA ALA A 378 13.94 -2.78 -9.88
C ALA A 378 13.25 -3.22 -8.56
N LYS A 379 12.44 -2.35 -7.96
CA LYS A 379 11.63 -2.68 -6.76
C LYS A 379 10.58 -3.78 -7.02
N PHE A 380 10.23 -4.03 -8.28
CA PHE A 380 9.28 -5.06 -8.74
C PHE A 380 9.96 -6.11 -9.65
N SER A 381 11.26 -6.37 -9.40
CA SER A 381 12.06 -7.38 -10.11
C SER A 381 12.64 -8.38 -9.11
N MET A 382 12.20 -9.63 -9.18
CA MET A 382 12.80 -10.71 -8.40
C MET A 382 14.27 -10.91 -8.80
N GLU A 383 14.56 -10.87 -10.09
CA GLU A 383 15.90 -11.08 -10.66
C GLU A 383 16.88 -10.03 -10.14
N PHE A 384 16.50 -8.75 -10.15
CA PHE A 384 17.34 -7.69 -9.60
C PHE A 384 17.57 -7.88 -8.09
N CYS A 385 16.51 -8.20 -7.33
CA CYS A 385 16.61 -8.40 -5.88
C CYS A 385 17.58 -9.53 -5.51
N MET A 386 17.58 -10.62 -6.29
CA MET A 386 18.55 -11.71 -6.10
C MET A 386 19.96 -11.28 -6.50
N ALA A 387 20.08 -10.62 -7.66
CA ALA A 387 21.37 -10.16 -8.18
C ALA A 387 22.09 -9.20 -7.22
N ILE A 388 21.39 -8.21 -6.69
CA ILE A 388 22.01 -7.20 -5.83
C ILE A 388 22.47 -7.78 -4.48
N LEU A 389 21.74 -8.74 -3.92
CA LEU A 389 22.15 -9.45 -2.71
C LEU A 389 23.41 -10.29 -2.94
N LEU A 390 23.54 -10.95 -4.10
CA LEU A 390 24.71 -11.75 -4.45
C LEU A 390 25.95 -10.90 -4.71
N LEU A 391 25.78 -9.72 -5.31
CA LEU A 391 26.90 -8.84 -5.67
C LEU A 391 27.33 -7.94 -4.53
N ASP A 392 26.39 -7.28 -3.86
CA ASP A 392 26.68 -6.23 -2.89
C ASP A 392 26.46 -6.68 -1.43
N GLY A 393 25.88 -7.87 -1.21
CA GLY A 393 25.58 -8.43 0.13
C GLY A 393 24.49 -7.70 0.90
N LYS A 394 23.91 -6.66 0.33
CA LYS A 394 22.82 -5.86 0.91
C LYS A 394 21.92 -5.27 -0.18
N ALA A 395 20.70 -4.96 0.19
CA ALA A 395 19.68 -4.38 -0.68
C ALA A 395 18.94 -3.25 0.06
N ASP A 396 19.68 -2.21 0.46
CA ASP A 396 19.13 -0.98 1.04
C ASP A 396 18.74 0.04 -0.06
N GLN A 397 18.17 1.19 0.32
CA GLN A 397 17.69 2.22 -0.63
C GLN A 397 18.78 2.70 -1.60
N THR A 398 20.05 2.66 -1.21
CA THR A 398 21.17 3.08 -2.07
C THR A 398 21.35 2.19 -3.28
N LYS A 399 20.73 0.99 -3.28
CA LYS A 399 20.85 -0.01 -4.36
C LYS A 399 19.77 0.15 -5.44
N TYR A 400 18.64 0.75 -5.12
CA TYR A 400 17.51 0.90 -6.05
C TYR A 400 17.56 2.24 -6.78
N THR A 401 18.70 2.50 -7.44
CA THR A 401 18.93 3.69 -8.28
C THR A 401 19.21 3.26 -9.71
N ASP A 402 18.89 4.13 -10.69
CA ASP A 402 19.13 3.86 -12.10
C ASP A 402 20.60 3.52 -12.37
N ALA A 403 21.51 4.22 -11.70
CA ALA A 403 22.96 3.98 -11.84
C ALA A 403 23.35 2.57 -11.39
N VAL A 404 22.82 2.07 -10.29
CA VAL A 404 23.10 0.72 -9.78
C VAL A 404 22.42 -0.33 -10.66
N VAL A 405 21.16 -0.11 -11.04
CA VAL A 405 20.41 -1.04 -11.91
C VAL A 405 21.15 -1.27 -13.24
N ASN A 406 21.70 -0.21 -13.82
CA ASN A 406 22.38 -0.28 -15.12
C ASN A 406 23.88 -0.59 -15.04
N ARG A 407 24.40 -1.03 -13.88
CA ARG A 407 25.75 -1.58 -13.78
C ARG A 407 25.86 -2.86 -14.62
N ASP A 408 26.94 -3.01 -15.38
CA ASP A 408 27.17 -4.20 -16.22
C ASP A 408 27.16 -5.51 -15.42
N ASP A 409 27.76 -5.53 -14.23
CA ASP A 409 27.80 -6.70 -13.36
C ASP A 409 26.39 -7.07 -12.82
N VAL A 410 25.54 -6.07 -12.56
CA VAL A 410 24.16 -6.26 -12.13
C VAL A 410 23.33 -6.85 -13.26
N GLN A 411 23.36 -6.26 -14.47
CA GLN A 411 22.63 -6.79 -15.62
C GLN A 411 23.10 -8.20 -15.99
N ASN A 412 24.41 -8.47 -15.98
CA ASN A 412 24.94 -9.80 -16.19
C ASN A 412 24.52 -10.83 -15.11
N MET A 413 24.30 -10.39 -13.88
CA MET A 413 23.80 -11.27 -12.83
C MET A 413 22.30 -11.50 -12.96
N ILE A 414 21.52 -10.49 -13.36
CA ILE A 414 20.08 -10.63 -13.67
C ILE A 414 19.87 -11.72 -14.70
N ASP A 415 20.68 -11.77 -15.78
CA ASP A 415 20.61 -12.79 -16.83
C ASP A 415 20.85 -14.24 -16.31
N ARG A 416 21.46 -14.38 -15.14
CA ARG A 416 21.66 -15.69 -14.46
C ARG A 416 20.55 -16.06 -13.50
N VAL A 417 19.59 -15.18 -13.24
CA VAL A 417 18.45 -15.42 -12.36
C VAL A 417 17.24 -15.75 -13.22
N ARG A 418 16.65 -16.92 -13.00
CA ARG A 418 15.40 -17.31 -13.63
C ARG A 418 14.28 -17.29 -12.59
N PHE A 419 13.33 -16.41 -12.75
CA PHE A 419 12.10 -16.37 -11.96
C PHE A 419 10.97 -17.07 -12.73
N TYR A 420 10.20 -17.95 -12.08
CA TYR A 420 9.19 -18.76 -12.76
C TYR A 420 8.11 -19.27 -11.79
N VAL A 421 6.97 -19.69 -12.37
CA VAL A 421 5.91 -20.35 -11.61
C VAL A 421 6.35 -21.79 -11.31
N ASP A 422 6.52 -22.09 -10.02
CA ASP A 422 6.90 -23.43 -9.53
C ASP A 422 5.65 -24.20 -9.07
N PRO A 423 5.47 -25.47 -9.51
CA PRO A 423 4.30 -26.27 -9.13
C PRO A 423 4.16 -26.54 -7.63
N GLU A 424 5.25 -26.64 -6.88
CA GLU A 424 5.23 -26.83 -5.43
C GLU A 424 4.81 -25.54 -4.74
N ALA A 425 5.36 -24.38 -5.17
CA ALA A 425 4.96 -23.07 -4.66
C ALA A 425 3.50 -22.75 -4.99
N GLU A 426 3.03 -23.07 -6.20
CA GLU A 426 1.63 -22.92 -6.59
C GLU A 426 0.71 -23.78 -5.73
N LYS A 427 1.07 -25.05 -5.48
CA LYS A 427 0.31 -25.96 -4.62
C LYS A 427 0.30 -25.54 -3.16
N ALA A 428 1.31 -24.81 -2.68
CA ALA A 428 1.36 -24.30 -1.32
C ALA A 428 0.25 -23.26 -1.04
N GLY A 429 -0.34 -22.67 -2.10
CA GLY A 429 -1.46 -21.74 -2.01
C GLY A 429 -1.02 -20.28 -1.87
N TYR A 430 -1.99 -19.41 -1.67
CA TYR A 430 -1.80 -17.96 -1.66
C TYR A 430 -1.84 -17.34 -0.25
N ASP A 431 -2.03 -18.15 0.79
CA ASP A 431 -1.88 -17.76 2.20
C ASP A 431 -0.40 -17.67 2.64
N LYS A 432 0.51 -18.02 1.73
CA LYS A 432 1.96 -17.97 1.88
C LYS A 432 2.60 -17.36 0.63
N MET A 433 3.74 -16.74 0.83
CA MET A 433 4.58 -16.26 -0.28
C MET A 433 5.71 -17.27 -0.55
N THR A 434 5.35 -18.53 -0.74
CA THR A 434 6.33 -19.63 -0.91
C THR A 434 7.28 -19.30 -2.05
N THR A 435 8.57 -19.26 -1.71
CA THR A 435 9.67 -19.07 -2.66
C THR A 435 10.64 -20.22 -2.50
N ILE A 436 10.97 -20.88 -3.61
CA ILE A 436 11.90 -22.01 -3.68
C ILE A 436 13.14 -21.55 -4.43
N LEU A 437 14.29 -21.62 -3.78
CA LEU A 437 15.57 -21.22 -4.34
C LEU A 437 16.42 -22.43 -4.69
N LYS A 438 17.07 -22.38 -5.86
CA LYS A 438 18.11 -23.30 -6.26
C LYS A 438 19.26 -22.53 -6.88
N ILE A 439 20.43 -22.58 -6.24
CA ILE A 439 21.63 -21.89 -6.65
C ILE A 439 22.61 -22.92 -7.17
N THR A 440 22.99 -22.82 -8.44
CA THR A 440 24.04 -23.63 -9.05
C THR A 440 25.34 -22.86 -9.03
N MET A 441 26.37 -23.44 -8.42
CA MET A 441 27.71 -22.87 -8.36
C MET A 441 28.55 -23.29 -9.58
N LYS A 442 29.52 -22.51 -9.97
CA LYS A 442 30.45 -22.82 -11.09
C LYS A 442 31.26 -24.11 -10.89
N ASP A 443 31.42 -24.54 -9.65
CA ASP A 443 32.07 -25.82 -9.31
C ASP A 443 31.12 -27.04 -9.36
N GLY A 444 29.88 -26.83 -9.81
CA GLY A 444 28.85 -27.84 -9.95
C GLY A 444 28.02 -28.12 -8.67
N ARG A 445 28.37 -27.55 -7.52
CA ARG A 445 27.54 -27.66 -6.32
C ARG A 445 26.20 -26.99 -6.49
N THR A 446 25.16 -27.57 -5.90
CA THR A 446 23.82 -26.98 -5.83
C THR A 446 23.44 -26.72 -4.38
N ILE A 447 22.97 -25.52 -4.11
CA ILE A 447 22.48 -25.08 -2.80
C ILE A 447 21.01 -24.73 -2.96
N SER A 448 20.13 -25.31 -2.13
CA SER A 448 18.70 -25.09 -2.22
C SER A 448 18.14 -24.56 -0.90
N GLY A 449 17.03 -23.84 -1.00
CA GLY A 449 16.32 -23.34 0.16
C GLY A 449 14.87 -23.04 -0.15
N ARG A 450 14.09 -22.86 0.90
CA ARG A 450 12.66 -22.52 0.82
C ARG A 450 12.29 -21.55 1.94
N ALA A 451 11.50 -20.55 1.61
CA ALA A 451 10.83 -19.71 2.58
C ALA A 451 9.35 -19.54 2.22
N ASP A 452 8.50 -19.65 3.21
CA ASP A 452 7.06 -19.36 3.08
C ASP A 452 6.75 -17.91 3.47
N PHE A 453 7.60 -17.31 4.32
CA PHE A 453 7.46 -15.95 4.84
C PHE A 453 8.82 -15.24 4.92
N GLY A 454 8.84 -13.96 4.55
CA GLY A 454 10.03 -13.13 4.70
C GLY A 454 10.22 -12.59 6.12
N LYS A 455 11.42 -12.10 6.44
CA LYS A 455 11.69 -11.27 7.63
C LYS A 455 10.76 -10.05 7.60
N GLY A 456 10.30 -9.64 8.77
CA GLY A 456 9.35 -8.54 8.95
C GLY A 456 7.89 -8.95 8.84
N SER A 457 7.58 -10.17 8.37
CA SER A 457 6.21 -10.70 8.38
C SER A 457 5.72 -10.98 9.82
N PRO A 458 4.40 -11.12 10.05
CA PRO A 458 3.87 -11.47 11.37
C PRO A 458 4.41 -12.78 11.95
N ILE A 459 4.79 -13.74 11.08
CA ILE A 459 5.38 -15.04 11.47
C ILE A 459 6.89 -14.92 11.78
N ASN A 460 7.59 -13.95 11.15
CA ASN A 460 9.01 -13.68 11.37
C ASN A 460 9.23 -12.18 11.61
N PRO A 461 8.68 -11.62 12.70
CA PRO A 461 8.58 -10.19 12.89
C PRO A 461 9.94 -9.53 13.17
N MET A 462 10.04 -8.25 12.85
CA MET A 462 11.10 -7.38 13.35
C MET A 462 10.79 -6.96 14.80
N SER A 463 11.80 -6.95 15.64
CA SER A 463 11.73 -6.33 16.97
C SER A 463 11.63 -4.80 16.85
N TYR A 464 11.30 -4.10 17.95
CA TYR A 464 11.32 -2.64 17.94
C TYR A 464 12.70 -2.08 17.62
N ASP A 465 13.77 -2.71 18.13
CA ASP A 465 15.15 -2.26 17.90
C ASP A 465 15.60 -2.49 16.44
N GLU A 466 15.20 -3.59 15.80
CA GLU A 466 15.42 -3.80 14.37
C GLU A 466 14.68 -2.75 13.52
N VAL A 467 13.47 -2.34 13.92
CA VAL A 467 12.74 -1.24 13.24
C VAL A 467 13.41 0.11 13.52
N ALA A 468 13.93 0.31 14.74
CA ALA A 468 14.71 1.51 15.08
C ALA A 468 16.02 1.61 14.27
N ASP A 469 16.67 0.48 13.98
CA ASP A 469 17.86 0.46 13.12
C ASP A 469 17.48 0.76 11.65
N LYS A 470 16.36 0.25 11.16
CA LYS A 470 15.80 0.64 9.85
C LYS A 470 15.52 2.15 9.81
N PHE A 471 14.85 2.70 10.83
CA PHE A 471 14.58 4.13 10.96
C PHE A 471 15.88 4.95 10.91
N ARG A 472 16.91 4.56 11.68
CA ARG A 472 18.23 5.21 11.67
C ARG A 472 18.90 5.15 10.30
N GLY A 473 18.75 4.03 9.58
CA GLY A 473 19.23 3.87 8.22
C GLY A 473 18.55 4.84 7.26
N CYS A 474 17.23 4.98 7.32
CA CYS A 474 16.45 5.95 6.53
C CYS A 474 16.84 7.40 6.87
N ALA A 475 17.02 7.71 8.16
CA ALA A 475 17.46 9.03 8.62
C ALA A 475 18.88 9.35 8.12
N ALA A 476 19.81 8.40 8.20
CA ALA A 476 21.18 8.56 7.69
C ALA A 476 21.20 8.75 6.17
N PHE A 477 20.40 7.98 5.41
CA PHE A 477 20.23 8.15 3.97
C PHE A 477 19.74 9.57 3.63
N ALA A 478 18.83 10.10 4.45
CA ALA A 478 18.35 11.49 4.31
C ALA A 478 19.34 12.56 4.74
N GLY A 479 20.49 12.18 5.33
CA GLY A 479 21.43 13.11 5.94
C GLY A 479 20.90 13.76 7.23
N TRP A 480 19.97 13.08 7.91
CA TRP A 480 19.33 13.60 9.12
C TRP A 480 20.25 13.44 10.34
N PRO A 481 20.30 14.43 11.28
CA PRO A 481 21.18 14.34 12.44
C PRO A 481 20.87 13.13 13.32
N SER A 482 21.88 12.31 13.60
CA SER A 482 21.75 11.07 14.39
C SER A 482 21.20 11.31 15.81
N ALA A 483 21.52 12.45 16.42
CA ALA A 483 20.97 12.83 17.72
C ALA A 483 19.45 13.03 17.66
N LYS A 484 18.94 13.76 16.65
CA LYS A 484 17.47 13.91 16.42
C LYS A 484 16.85 12.55 16.13
N ALA A 485 17.49 11.70 15.30
CA ALA A 485 16.98 10.37 14.96
C ALA A 485 16.81 9.49 16.22
N ASN A 486 17.78 9.47 17.11
CA ASN A 486 17.66 8.73 18.38
C ASN A 486 16.55 9.28 19.28
N GLN A 487 16.37 10.60 19.35
CA GLN A 487 15.26 11.20 20.10
C GLN A 487 13.90 10.78 19.52
N VAL A 488 13.76 10.66 18.18
CA VAL A 488 12.52 10.14 17.57
C VAL A 488 12.28 8.69 17.97
N VAL A 489 13.29 7.82 17.95
CA VAL A 489 13.17 6.42 18.42
C VAL A 489 12.64 6.37 19.85
N ASP A 490 13.22 7.20 20.75
CA ASP A 490 12.86 7.22 22.17
C ASP A 490 11.46 7.80 22.41
N ILE A 491 11.09 8.88 21.73
CA ILE A 491 9.77 9.52 21.89
C ILE A 491 8.65 8.63 21.34
N VAL A 492 8.86 7.95 20.20
CA VAL A 492 7.85 7.04 19.63
C VAL A 492 7.66 5.80 20.51
N ARG A 493 8.70 5.31 21.16
CA ARG A 493 8.60 4.20 22.13
C ARG A 493 7.60 4.50 23.25
N ARG A 494 7.50 5.77 23.63
CA ARG A 494 6.62 6.29 24.70
C ARG A 494 5.64 7.34 24.17
N LEU A 495 5.10 7.09 22.96
CA LEU A 495 4.26 8.07 22.26
C LEU A 495 3.00 8.44 23.08
N GLU A 496 2.47 7.52 23.87
CA GLU A 496 1.34 7.75 24.78
C GLU A 496 1.59 8.81 25.86
N ASP A 497 2.84 9.10 26.16
CA ASP A 497 3.26 10.09 27.19
C ASP A 497 3.46 11.49 26.59
N VAL A 498 3.42 11.60 25.26
CA VAL A 498 3.60 12.88 24.56
C VAL A 498 2.34 13.72 24.66
N SER A 499 2.45 14.88 25.30
CA SER A 499 1.31 15.78 25.48
C SER A 499 0.90 16.54 24.24
N ASP A 500 1.82 16.72 23.28
CA ASP A 500 1.60 17.42 22.01
C ASP A 500 2.44 16.80 20.89
N VAL A 501 1.81 16.29 19.85
CA VAL A 501 2.49 15.63 18.72
C VAL A 501 3.50 16.52 17.99
N ARG A 502 3.39 17.87 18.15
CA ARG A 502 4.38 18.81 17.60
C ARG A 502 5.78 18.59 18.13
N ALA A 503 5.93 17.97 19.32
CA ALA A 503 7.23 17.56 19.80
C ALA A 503 7.89 16.47 18.93
N VAL A 504 7.10 15.60 18.31
CA VAL A 504 7.59 14.57 17.38
C VAL A 504 7.94 15.19 16.03
N THR A 505 7.01 15.99 15.46
CA THR A 505 7.21 16.61 14.12
C THR A 505 8.36 17.62 14.12
N ALA A 506 8.63 18.32 15.24
CA ALA A 506 9.78 19.21 15.37
C ALA A 506 11.14 18.49 15.31
N LEU A 507 11.21 17.21 15.67
CA LEU A 507 12.43 16.40 15.52
C LEU A 507 12.64 15.94 14.07
N LEU A 508 11.59 15.96 13.27
CA LEU A 508 11.54 15.46 11.89
C LEU A 508 11.42 16.61 10.86
N SER A 509 11.45 17.84 11.29
CA SER A 509 11.49 19.05 10.47
C SER A 509 12.70 19.92 10.80
N ASN A 510 13.17 20.73 9.82
CA ASN A 510 14.33 21.61 9.97
C ASN A 510 13.94 22.98 10.55
#